data_40e23998c2163bcb9ddb2401cb853893
#
_entry.id   40e23998c2163bcb9ddb2401cb853893
#
_cell.length_a   1.000
_cell.length_b   1.000
_cell.length_c   1.000
_cell.angle_alpha   90.00
_cell.angle_beta   90.00
_cell.angle_gamma   90.00
#
_symmetry.space_group_name_H-M   'P 1'
#
loop_
_entity.id
_entity.type
_entity.pdbx_description
1 polymer ?
#
loop_
_entity_poly.entity_id
_entity_poly.type
_entity_poly.pdbx_seq_one_letter_code
_entity_poly.pdbx_strand_id
1 'polypeptide(L)'
;SSHKWIMVDIGVTFADDTYPGIDLIYPDPGFIIDKKSSLLGIILTHAHEDHIGAIAHIWPKLKCKIFATPFTAVLIKEKFKEKQIDITNSLETVNLNGSINLDPFKIEYITLTHSILEPNGLKIETPAGVILHTGDWKVDPNPLIGDKINSERLKEIGNEGVLAMICDSTNVFSIGRSGSELDVRKSLLNIMSRLKKKIIVTSFASNVARMESIFYCAQKIGRQISLVGRSMHRIYKAAKQCGYLKNVIDPIDPREAKNISGEKIVYLCTGSQGEPMGAMMRISKHMHPDVFIETGDTAIFSSKIIPGNEKKLYKLHNQLVKDGIEVIS
;
A
#
# COMPACT_ATOMS: atom_id res chain seq x y z
N SER A 1 26.23 8.93 21.60
CA SER A 1 26.82 8.92 22.95
C SER A 1 26.04 8.13 23.98
N SER A 2 24.72 7.90 23.82
CA SER A 2 23.89 7.17 24.80
C SER A 2 23.82 5.67 24.55
N HIS A 3 24.42 5.16 23.49
CA HIS A 3 24.28 3.76 23.02
C HIS A 3 22.81 3.30 22.85
N LYS A 4 21.87 4.24 22.69
CA LYS A 4 20.46 3.94 22.44
C LYS A 4 20.19 3.86 20.95
N TRP A 5 19.22 2.99 20.59
CA TRP A 5 18.86 2.71 19.21
C TRP A 5 17.35 2.88 18.99
N ILE A 6 16.99 3.35 17.84
CA ILE A 6 15.65 3.23 17.27
C ILE A 6 15.77 2.54 15.92
N MET A 7 14.75 1.81 15.51
CA MET A 7 14.66 1.19 14.19
C MET A 7 13.56 1.90 13.41
N VAL A 8 13.83 2.27 12.18
CA VAL A 8 12.81 2.83 11.27
C VAL A 8 12.52 1.78 10.23
N ASP A 9 11.27 1.36 10.18
CA ASP A 9 10.72 0.31 9.31
C ASP A 9 11.39 -1.07 9.46
N ILE A 10 10.70 -2.11 8.98
CA ILE A 10 11.16 -3.48 9.02
C ILE A 10 10.42 -4.30 7.95
N GLY A 11 10.91 -4.19 6.72
CA GLY A 11 10.25 -4.69 5.54
C GLY A 11 10.65 -6.09 5.09
N VAL A 12 9.97 -6.57 4.05
CA VAL A 12 10.32 -7.76 3.28
C VAL A 12 10.48 -7.41 1.82
N THR A 13 11.20 -8.26 1.09
CA THR A 13 11.06 -8.37 -0.36
C THR A 13 10.52 -9.76 -0.72
N PHE A 14 9.93 -9.87 -1.91
CA PHE A 14 9.43 -11.15 -2.41
C PHE A 14 10.53 -11.82 -3.23
N ALA A 15 10.72 -13.11 -2.98
CA ALA A 15 11.65 -13.91 -3.77
C ALA A 15 11.12 -14.06 -5.20
N ASP A 16 12.05 -14.16 -6.14
CA ASP A 16 11.77 -14.47 -7.53
C ASP A 16 12.12 -15.95 -7.86
N ASP A 17 12.03 -16.31 -9.12
CA ASP A 17 12.27 -17.68 -9.59
C ASP A 17 13.73 -18.16 -9.39
N THR A 18 14.66 -17.27 -8.98
CA THR A 18 16.06 -17.63 -8.65
C THR A 18 16.20 -18.26 -7.27
N TYR A 19 15.16 -18.17 -6.42
CA TYR A 19 15.12 -18.72 -5.07
C TYR A 19 13.99 -19.75 -4.92
N PRO A 20 14.12 -20.97 -5.48
CA PRO A 20 13.05 -21.97 -5.43
C PRO A 20 12.65 -22.32 -3.98
N GLY A 21 11.34 -22.27 -3.69
CA GLY A 21 10.81 -22.59 -2.37
C GLY A 21 10.92 -21.48 -1.31
N ILE A 22 11.40 -20.30 -1.69
CA ILE A 22 11.44 -19.11 -0.84
C ILE A 22 10.37 -18.13 -1.34
N ASP A 23 9.48 -17.71 -0.45
CA ASP A 23 8.43 -16.72 -0.76
C ASP A 23 8.84 -15.30 -0.33
N LEU A 24 9.50 -15.19 0.84
CA LEU A 24 9.84 -13.91 1.47
C LEU A 24 11.32 -13.87 1.85
N ILE A 25 11.91 -12.71 1.65
CA ILE A 25 13.27 -12.38 2.09
C ILE A 25 13.19 -11.16 3.00
N TYR A 26 13.83 -11.20 4.15
CA TYR A 26 13.94 -10.07 5.08
C TYR A 26 15.36 -9.95 5.63
N PRO A 27 15.77 -8.76 6.09
CA PRO A 27 17.13 -8.51 6.54
C PRO A 27 17.48 -9.37 7.77
N ASP A 28 18.75 -9.73 7.90
CA ASP A 28 19.25 -10.38 9.11
C ASP A 28 19.21 -9.39 10.28
N PRO A 29 18.43 -9.68 11.33
CA PRO A 29 18.31 -8.82 12.50
C PRO A 29 19.43 -9.03 13.54
N GLY A 30 20.45 -9.82 13.26
CA GLY A 30 21.50 -10.22 14.23
C GLY A 30 22.09 -9.04 14.99
N PHE A 31 22.54 -8.02 14.26
CA PHE A 31 23.08 -6.80 14.85
C PHE A 31 22.16 -6.14 15.90
N ILE A 32 20.89 -5.97 15.57
CA ILE A 32 19.96 -5.27 16.48
C ILE A 32 19.46 -6.18 17.60
N ILE A 33 19.43 -7.49 17.40
CA ILE A 33 19.14 -8.46 18.47
C ILE A 33 20.18 -8.35 19.58
N ASP A 34 21.47 -8.23 19.23
CA ASP A 34 22.57 -8.04 20.20
C ASP A 34 22.46 -6.71 20.95
N LYS A 35 21.75 -5.74 20.39
CA LYS A 35 21.51 -4.41 20.96
C LYS A 35 20.12 -4.24 21.57
N LYS A 36 19.30 -5.31 21.67
CA LYS A 36 17.88 -5.22 22.06
C LYS A 36 17.63 -4.52 23.38
N SER A 37 18.53 -4.63 24.35
CA SER A 37 18.42 -3.93 25.65
C SER A 37 18.56 -2.41 25.53
N SER A 38 19.11 -1.93 24.43
CA SER A 38 19.28 -0.52 24.11
C SER A 38 18.35 -0.04 23.01
N LEU A 39 17.54 -0.95 22.42
CA LEU A 39 16.55 -0.63 21.40
C LEU A 39 15.28 -0.07 22.06
N LEU A 40 15.00 1.20 21.82
CA LEU A 40 13.87 1.91 22.40
C LEU A 40 12.54 1.59 21.69
N GLY A 41 12.59 1.35 20.39
CA GLY A 41 11.41 1.00 19.62
C GLY A 41 11.63 0.93 18.11
N ILE A 42 10.57 0.46 17.44
CA ILE A 42 10.44 0.43 15.99
C ILE A 42 9.45 1.52 15.59
N ILE A 43 9.89 2.44 14.73
CA ILE A 43 9.11 3.57 14.23
C ILE A 43 8.70 3.22 12.81
N LEU A 44 7.40 3.19 12.51
CA LEU A 44 6.91 2.79 11.20
C LEU A 44 6.40 3.99 10.42
N THR A 45 6.92 4.15 9.21
CA THR A 45 6.56 5.27 8.33
C THR A 45 5.20 5.06 7.68
N HIS A 46 4.92 3.87 7.18
CA HIS A 46 3.66 3.50 6.52
C HIS A 46 3.51 1.98 6.38
N ALA A 47 2.39 1.53 5.83
CA ALA A 47 1.98 0.12 5.90
C ALA A 47 2.29 -0.73 4.64
N HIS A 48 3.20 -0.33 3.76
CA HIS A 48 3.65 -1.20 2.68
C HIS A 48 4.48 -2.39 3.20
N GLU A 49 4.48 -3.51 2.47
CA GLU A 49 5.14 -4.75 2.91
C GLU A 49 6.66 -4.60 2.98
N ASP A 50 7.26 -3.81 2.13
CA ASP A 50 8.69 -3.46 2.16
C ASP A 50 9.07 -2.54 3.33
N HIS A 51 8.09 -2.08 4.14
CA HIS A 51 8.29 -1.31 5.36
C HIS A 51 7.82 -2.02 6.63
N ILE A 52 6.76 -2.84 6.57
CA ILE A 52 6.24 -3.54 7.76
C ILE A 52 6.20 -5.07 7.63
N GLY A 53 6.56 -5.63 6.49
CA GLY A 53 6.31 -7.04 6.17
C GLY A 53 7.02 -8.02 7.10
N ALA A 54 8.23 -7.70 7.56
CA ALA A 54 9.01 -8.56 8.43
C ALA A 54 8.68 -8.42 9.92
N ILE A 55 7.82 -7.48 10.31
CA ILE A 55 7.63 -7.12 11.71
C ILE A 55 7.18 -8.32 12.58
N ALA A 56 6.22 -9.11 12.11
CA ALA A 56 5.74 -10.27 12.85
C ALA A 56 6.71 -11.46 12.87
N HIS A 57 7.76 -11.43 12.03
CA HIS A 57 8.82 -12.45 12.01
C HIS A 57 9.99 -12.07 12.92
N ILE A 58 10.36 -10.80 12.98
CA ILE A 58 11.56 -10.32 13.68
C ILE A 58 11.24 -9.82 15.09
N TRP A 59 10.12 -9.11 15.27
CA TRP A 59 9.74 -8.53 16.56
C TRP A 59 9.74 -9.52 17.76
N PRO A 60 9.35 -10.80 17.62
CA PRO A 60 9.42 -11.74 18.74
C PRO A 60 10.80 -11.88 19.37
N LYS A 61 11.87 -11.60 18.61
CA LYS A 61 13.24 -11.60 19.08
C LYS A 61 13.64 -10.29 19.76
N LEU A 62 12.98 -9.17 19.40
CA LEU A 62 13.28 -7.82 19.88
C LEU A 62 12.42 -7.42 21.09
N LYS A 63 11.11 -7.68 21.03
CA LYS A 63 10.10 -7.38 22.07
C LYS A 63 10.13 -5.93 22.57
N CYS A 64 10.43 -4.97 21.66
CA CYS A 64 10.43 -3.54 21.97
C CYS A 64 9.07 -2.90 21.63
N LYS A 65 8.92 -1.61 21.95
CA LYS A 65 7.77 -0.80 21.53
C LYS A 65 7.70 -0.68 20.02
N ILE A 66 6.49 -0.55 19.49
CA ILE A 66 6.20 -0.29 18.06
C ILE A 66 5.34 0.97 18.01
N PHE A 67 5.72 1.93 17.17
CA PHE A 67 5.02 3.19 16.97
C PHE A 67 4.53 3.27 15.53
N ALA A 68 3.22 3.51 15.35
CA ALA A 68 2.60 3.54 14.05
C ALA A 68 1.39 4.47 14.03
N THR A 69 1.07 5.05 12.87
CA THR A 69 -0.19 5.78 12.66
C THR A 69 -1.39 4.83 12.65
N PRO A 70 -2.64 5.32 12.81
CA PRO A 70 -3.82 4.47 12.98
C PRO A 70 -3.99 3.39 11.93
N PHE A 71 -3.86 3.73 10.64
CA PHE A 71 -4.02 2.75 9.56
C PHE A 71 -2.93 1.67 9.58
N THR A 72 -1.67 2.08 9.77
CA THR A 72 -0.54 1.16 9.90
C THR A 72 -0.71 0.26 11.13
N ALA A 73 -1.17 0.82 12.25
CA ALA A 73 -1.42 0.06 13.48
C ALA A 73 -2.51 -1.01 13.31
N VAL A 74 -3.58 -0.74 12.56
CA VAL A 74 -4.62 -1.73 12.25
C VAL A 74 -4.03 -2.90 11.47
N LEU A 75 -3.26 -2.63 10.42
CA LEU A 75 -2.66 -3.69 9.59
C LEU A 75 -1.61 -4.51 10.35
N ILE A 76 -0.85 -3.88 11.24
CA ILE A 76 0.09 -4.58 12.11
C ILE A 76 -0.63 -5.51 13.08
N LYS A 77 -1.70 -5.06 13.73
CA LYS A 77 -2.52 -5.92 14.62
C LYS A 77 -3.00 -7.16 13.87
N GLU A 78 -3.43 -7.03 12.62
CA GLU A 78 -3.84 -8.18 11.81
C GLU A 78 -2.67 -9.14 11.53
N LYS A 79 -1.48 -8.63 11.15
CA LYS A 79 -0.28 -9.44 10.92
C LYS A 79 0.11 -10.26 12.17
N PHE A 80 0.10 -9.64 13.33
CA PHE A 80 0.43 -10.32 14.58
C PHE A 80 -0.65 -11.32 15.00
N LYS A 81 -1.93 -10.99 14.75
CA LYS A 81 -3.05 -11.92 15.00
C LYS A 81 -2.93 -13.18 14.14
N GLU A 82 -2.55 -13.08 12.86
CA GLU A 82 -2.28 -14.22 11.98
C GLU A 82 -1.19 -15.14 12.52
N LYS A 83 -0.22 -14.58 13.25
CA LYS A 83 0.87 -15.34 13.93
C LYS A 83 0.56 -15.71 15.37
N GLN A 84 -0.64 -15.39 15.89
CA GLN A 84 -1.06 -15.61 17.28
C GLN A 84 -0.11 -14.95 18.30
N ILE A 85 0.41 -13.78 18.00
CA ILE A 85 1.31 -13.01 18.87
C ILE A 85 0.54 -11.81 19.42
N ASP A 86 0.53 -11.67 20.76
CA ASP A 86 -0.04 -10.50 21.43
C ASP A 86 0.96 -9.34 21.47
N ILE A 87 0.53 -8.18 20.99
CA ILE A 87 1.30 -6.93 21.00
C ILE A 87 0.56 -5.78 21.71
N THR A 88 -0.51 -6.07 22.44
CA THR A 88 -1.40 -5.06 23.02
C THR A 88 -0.62 -4.03 23.85
N ASN A 89 0.36 -4.46 24.62
CA ASN A 89 1.19 -3.59 25.46
C ASN A 89 2.42 -3.00 24.74
N SER A 90 2.65 -3.38 23.49
CA SER A 90 3.85 -2.98 22.74
C SER A 90 3.56 -2.03 21.58
N LEU A 91 2.34 -2.04 21.05
CA LEU A 91 1.94 -1.16 19.95
C LEU A 91 1.33 0.13 20.49
N GLU A 92 1.95 1.25 20.15
CA GLU A 92 1.47 2.60 20.45
C GLU A 92 1.05 3.29 19.15
N THR A 93 -0.19 3.79 19.15
CA THR A 93 -0.71 4.52 17.99
C THR A 93 -0.36 6.00 18.13
N VAL A 94 0.30 6.55 17.12
CA VAL A 94 0.70 7.96 17.03
C VAL A 94 -0.29 8.69 16.13
N ASN A 95 -0.79 9.84 16.57
CA ASN A 95 -1.65 10.68 15.73
C ASN A 95 -0.90 11.18 14.49
N LEU A 96 -1.63 11.45 13.41
CA LEU A 96 -1.07 12.11 12.24
C LEU A 96 -0.45 13.46 12.66
N ASN A 97 0.73 13.76 12.14
CA ASN A 97 1.54 14.92 12.54
C ASN A 97 1.85 14.99 14.05
N GLY A 98 1.74 13.86 14.75
CA GLY A 98 2.09 13.74 16.16
C GLY A 98 3.59 13.54 16.38
N SER A 99 3.99 13.52 17.64
CA SER A 99 5.38 13.27 18.03
C SER A 99 5.47 12.29 19.18
N ILE A 100 6.61 11.61 19.27
CA ILE A 100 6.98 10.73 20.38
C ILE A 100 8.35 11.14 20.92
N ASN A 101 8.53 10.97 22.23
CA ASN A 101 9.80 11.23 22.89
C ASN A 101 10.37 9.89 23.42
N LEU A 102 11.54 9.52 22.88
CA LEU A 102 12.29 8.32 23.26
C LEU A 102 13.73 8.75 23.59
N ASP A 103 13.91 9.37 24.73
CA ASP A 103 15.22 9.92 25.13
C ASP A 103 16.39 9.01 24.76
N PRO A 104 17.36 9.49 23.98
CA PRO A 104 17.66 10.87 23.59
C PRO A 104 17.05 11.31 22.22
N PHE A 105 16.07 10.60 21.67
CA PHE A 105 15.44 10.91 20.40
C PHE A 105 14.09 11.59 20.62
N LYS A 106 13.80 12.62 19.81
CA LYS A 106 12.46 13.16 19.66
C LYS A 106 12.05 13.01 18.20
N ILE A 107 10.91 12.36 17.94
CA ILE A 107 10.51 11.97 16.60
C ILE A 107 9.15 12.60 16.32
N GLU A 108 9.09 13.39 15.25
CA GLU A 108 7.87 14.00 14.72
C GLU A 108 7.48 13.27 13.43
N TYR A 109 6.22 12.82 13.36
CA TYR A 109 5.62 12.28 12.14
C TYR A 109 5.16 13.45 11.27
N ILE A 110 5.47 13.41 9.98
CA ILE A 110 5.15 14.44 9.00
C ILE A 110 4.33 13.77 7.91
N THR A 111 3.05 14.14 7.81
CA THR A 111 2.19 13.58 6.77
C THR A 111 2.69 13.94 5.37
N LEU A 112 2.86 12.93 4.56
CA LEU A 112 3.25 13.02 3.16
C LEU A 112 2.13 12.47 2.26
N THR A 113 2.35 12.39 0.98
CA THR A 113 1.48 11.68 0.02
C THR A 113 2.23 10.55 -0.65
N HIS A 114 1.55 9.39 -0.78
CA HIS A 114 2.08 8.19 -1.42
C HIS A 114 0.91 7.32 -1.91
N SER A 115 1.18 6.11 -2.42
CA SER A 115 0.16 5.16 -2.88
C SER A 115 -0.45 4.30 -1.78
N ILE A 116 -0.49 4.81 -0.56
CA ILE A 116 -1.10 4.18 0.63
C ILE A 116 -1.66 5.27 1.54
N LEU A 117 -2.50 4.88 2.52
CA LEU A 117 -2.98 5.80 3.56
C LEU A 117 -1.91 6.10 4.60
N GLU A 118 -1.93 7.33 5.11
CA GLU A 118 -1.12 7.79 6.22
C GLU A 118 0.40 7.56 6.03
N PRO A 119 0.97 7.91 4.85
CA PRO A 119 2.41 7.85 4.66
C PRO A 119 3.07 9.00 5.41
N ASN A 120 4.19 8.74 6.08
CA ASN A 120 4.86 9.73 6.90
C ASN A 120 6.36 9.81 6.59
N GLY A 121 6.87 11.04 6.55
CA GLY A 121 8.26 11.31 6.86
C GLY A 121 8.46 11.44 8.37
N LEU A 122 9.71 11.36 8.81
CA LEU A 122 10.09 11.49 10.22
C LEU A 122 11.15 12.56 10.36
N LYS A 123 10.89 13.58 11.19
CA LYS A 123 11.93 14.44 11.73
C LYS A 123 12.44 13.79 13.01
N ILE A 124 13.71 13.42 13.05
CA ILE A 124 14.33 12.74 14.19
C ILE A 124 15.38 13.67 14.78
N GLU A 125 15.06 14.26 15.93
CA GLU A 125 16.03 15.04 16.69
C GLU A 125 16.93 14.10 17.49
N THR A 126 18.22 14.30 17.40
CA THR A 126 19.25 13.52 18.10
C THR A 126 20.24 14.47 18.80
N PRO A 127 21.05 13.99 19.74
CA PRO A 127 22.12 14.82 20.33
C PRO A 127 23.15 15.37 19.33
N ALA A 128 23.26 14.77 18.15
CA ALA A 128 24.17 15.19 17.09
C ALA A 128 23.53 16.19 16.10
N GLY A 129 22.22 16.26 16.04
CA GLY A 129 21.47 17.11 15.11
C GLY A 129 20.19 16.44 14.60
N VAL A 130 19.53 17.09 13.67
CA VAL A 130 18.26 16.64 13.07
C VAL A 130 18.52 15.74 11.87
N ILE A 131 17.83 14.60 11.83
CA ILE A 131 17.77 13.71 10.68
C ILE A 131 16.35 13.80 10.09
N LEU A 132 16.25 13.99 8.78
CA LEU A 132 14.99 13.88 8.05
C LEU A 132 14.95 12.54 7.28
N HIS A 133 14.05 11.65 7.68
CA HIS A 133 13.76 10.40 6.96
C HIS A 133 12.47 10.59 6.20
N THR A 134 12.47 10.47 4.88
CA THR A 134 11.27 10.76 4.07
C THR A 134 10.24 9.64 4.09
N GLY A 135 10.63 8.41 4.47
CA GLY A 135 9.82 7.26 4.05
C GLY A 135 9.69 7.24 2.54
N ASP A 136 8.65 6.61 2.03
CA ASP A 136 8.28 6.67 0.63
C ASP A 136 7.31 7.82 0.37
N TRP A 137 7.53 8.57 -0.70
CA TRP A 137 6.76 9.77 -0.95
C TRP A 137 6.62 10.11 -2.43
N LYS A 138 5.57 10.82 -2.74
CA LYS A 138 5.38 11.56 -4.00
C LYS A 138 4.69 12.89 -3.69
N VAL A 139 4.88 13.90 -4.51
CA VAL A 139 4.10 15.13 -4.40
C VAL A 139 2.83 14.98 -5.23
N ASP A 140 1.68 14.84 -4.55
CA ASP A 140 0.37 14.90 -5.18
C ASP A 140 -0.30 16.24 -4.78
N PRO A 141 -0.49 17.17 -5.71
CA PRO A 141 -1.11 18.46 -5.41
C PRO A 141 -2.61 18.37 -5.09
N ASN A 142 -3.26 17.27 -5.52
CA ASN A 142 -4.69 17.02 -5.36
C ASN A 142 -4.96 15.58 -4.88
N PRO A 143 -4.50 15.22 -3.68
CA PRO A 143 -4.78 13.91 -3.12
C PRO A 143 -6.29 13.78 -2.89
N LEU A 144 -6.83 12.59 -3.17
CA LEU A 144 -8.26 12.30 -3.06
C LEU A 144 -8.63 11.81 -1.66
N ILE A 145 -7.67 11.23 -0.96
CA ILE A 145 -7.82 10.71 0.40
C ILE A 145 -6.59 11.14 1.22
N GLY A 146 -6.84 11.51 2.46
CA GLY A 146 -5.81 12.00 3.37
C GLY A 146 -5.46 13.46 3.12
N ASP A 147 -4.50 13.95 3.88
CA ASP A 147 -4.06 15.34 3.84
C ASP A 147 -3.01 15.58 2.75
N LYS A 148 -2.92 16.82 2.31
CA LYS A 148 -1.81 17.27 1.47
C LYS A 148 -0.51 17.31 2.27
N ILE A 149 0.61 17.22 1.57
CA ILE A 149 1.92 17.48 2.17
C ILE A 149 1.93 18.88 2.78
N ASN A 150 2.33 18.97 4.05
CA ASN A 150 2.54 20.25 4.71
C ASN A 150 3.90 20.85 4.28
N SER A 151 3.90 21.54 3.15
CA SER A 151 5.11 22.16 2.59
C SER A 151 5.72 23.23 3.51
N GLU A 152 4.89 23.92 4.28
CA GLU A 152 5.39 24.93 5.23
C GLU A 152 6.18 24.26 6.36
N ARG A 153 5.65 23.16 6.91
CA ARG A 153 6.38 22.40 7.94
C ARG A 153 7.72 21.87 7.43
N LEU A 154 7.76 21.37 6.19
CA LEU A 154 9.02 20.91 5.58
C LEU A 154 10.03 22.07 5.40
N LYS A 155 9.58 23.27 5.02
CA LYS A 155 10.43 24.46 4.95
C LYS A 155 10.96 24.88 6.33
N GLU A 156 10.10 24.85 7.36
CA GLU A 156 10.53 25.13 8.74
C GLU A 156 11.64 24.19 9.17
N ILE A 157 11.47 22.87 8.95
CA ILE A 157 12.50 21.87 9.27
C ILE A 157 13.80 22.14 8.51
N GLY A 158 13.70 22.51 7.23
CA GLY A 158 14.85 22.91 6.44
C GLY A 158 15.57 24.13 7.01
N ASN A 159 14.82 25.13 7.49
CA ASN A 159 15.36 26.34 8.12
C ASN A 159 15.97 26.08 9.51
N GLU A 160 15.42 25.13 10.28
CA GLU A 160 15.99 24.67 11.56
C GLU A 160 17.37 24.01 11.37
N GLY A 161 17.66 23.52 10.16
CA GLY A 161 18.87 22.81 9.78
C GLY A 161 18.75 21.30 9.92
N VAL A 162 19.05 20.60 8.83
CA VAL A 162 19.04 19.14 8.74
C VAL A 162 20.46 18.62 8.60
N LEU A 163 20.91 17.83 9.56
CA LEU A 163 22.25 17.23 9.56
C LEU A 163 22.39 16.17 8.47
N ALA A 164 21.35 15.34 8.31
CA ALA A 164 21.33 14.28 7.31
C ALA A 164 19.89 14.01 6.83
N MET A 165 19.76 13.64 5.56
CA MET A 165 18.50 13.22 4.96
C MET A 165 18.62 11.78 4.46
N ILE A 166 17.67 10.92 4.88
CA ILE A 166 17.46 9.59 4.35
C ILE A 166 16.25 9.68 3.43
N CYS A 167 16.47 9.61 2.12
CA CYS A 167 15.48 9.97 1.12
C CYS A 167 15.15 8.79 0.18
N ASP A 168 13.86 8.55 -0.07
CA ASP A 168 13.41 7.74 -1.19
C ASP A 168 13.92 8.36 -2.51
N SER A 169 14.68 7.58 -3.25
CA SER A 169 15.28 7.96 -4.53
C SER A 169 14.89 7.02 -5.67
N THR A 170 13.85 6.22 -5.51
CA THR A 170 13.38 5.22 -6.48
C THR A 170 13.16 5.81 -7.87
N ASN A 171 12.66 7.04 -7.96
CA ASN A 171 12.37 7.71 -9.22
C ASN A 171 13.35 8.85 -9.56
N VAL A 172 14.55 8.88 -8.96
CA VAL A 172 15.53 9.97 -9.17
C VAL A 172 15.94 10.17 -10.63
N PHE A 173 15.95 9.10 -11.43
CA PHE A 173 16.25 9.15 -12.87
C PHE A 173 15.00 9.35 -13.76
N SER A 174 13.80 9.40 -13.17
CA SER A 174 12.57 9.57 -13.93
C SER A 174 12.35 11.06 -14.24
N ILE A 175 12.31 11.41 -15.53
CA ILE A 175 12.05 12.79 -15.97
C ILE A 175 10.57 13.10 -15.80
N GLY A 176 10.24 14.31 -15.32
CA GLY A 176 8.88 14.82 -15.21
C GLY A 176 8.35 14.86 -13.79
N ARG A 177 7.03 14.80 -13.64
CA ARG A 177 6.33 14.88 -12.35
C ARG A 177 5.39 13.68 -12.19
N SER A 178 5.21 13.23 -10.98
CA SER A 178 4.14 12.28 -10.65
C SER A 178 2.80 12.92 -10.93
N GLY A 179 1.90 12.20 -11.62
CA GLY A 179 0.53 12.62 -11.81
C GLY A 179 -0.27 12.57 -10.49
N SER A 180 -1.42 13.26 -10.49
CA SER A 180 -2.36 13.22 -9.37
C SER A 180 -3.31 12.02 -9.46
N GLU A 181 -3.76 11.47 -8.32
CA GLU A 181 -4.85 10.49 -8.28
C GLU A 181 -6.16 11.07 -8.84
N LEU A 182 -6.37 12.39 -8.75
CA LEU A 182 -7.50 13.06 -9.39
C LEU A 182 -7.49 12.91 -10.92
N ASP A 183 -6.32 13.00 -11.55
CA ASP A 183 -6.20 12.86 -13.01
C ASP A 183 -6.45 11.41 -13.43
N VAL A 184 -5.98 10.45 -12.63
CA VAL A 184 -6.27 9.03 -12.86
C VAL A 184 -7.77 8.74 -12.71
N ARG A 185 -8.45 9.33 -11.72
CA ARG A 185 -9.91 9.21 -11.55
C ARG A 185 -10.66 9.69 -12.78
N LYS A 186 -10.29 10.87 -13.32
CA LYS A 186 -10.90 11.42 -14.54
C LYS A 186 -10.68 10.50 -15.76
N SER A 187 -9.47 9.97 -15.91
CA SER A 187 -9.14 9.02 -16.99
C SER A 187 -9.94 7.73 -16.85
N LEU A 188 -9.98 7.13 -15.66
CA LEU A 188 -10.78 5.93 -15.40
C LEU A 188 -12.25 6.13 -15.69
N LEU A 189 -12.84 7.26 -15.27
CA LEU A 189 -14.24 7.55 -15.54
C LEU A 189 -14.50 7.67 -17.05
N ASN A 190 -13.63 8.35 -17.80
CA ASN A 190 -13.75 8.47 -19.25
C ASN A 190 -13.65 7.11 -19.95
N ILE A 191 -12.74 6.24 -19.51
CA ILE A 191 -12.60 4.88 -20.07
C ILE A 191 -13.83 4.05 -19.72
N MET A 192 -14.16 3.92 -18.44
CA MET A 192 -15.21 3.02 -17.96
C MET A 192 -16.60 3.40 -18.46
N SER A 193 -16.88 4.70 -18.70
CA SER A 193 -18.16 5.17 -19.24
C SER A 193 -18.48 4.70 -20.66
N ARG A 194 -17.47 4.29 -21.43
CA ARG A 194 -17.62 3.82 -22.82
C ARG A 194 -17.80 2.30 -22.92
N LEU A 195 -17.45 1.58 -21.86
CA LEU A 195 -17.46 0.12 -21.86
C LEU A 195 -18.88 -0.43 -21.66
N LYS A 196 -19.27 -1.40 -22.49
CA LYS A 196 -20.65 -1.95 -22.49
C LYS A 196 -20.78 -3.27 -21.77
N LYS A 197 -19.69 -4.05 -21.65
CA LYS A 197 -19.67 -5.36 -21.00
C LYS A 197 -19.04 -5.27 -19.60
N LYS A 198 -18.69 -6.40 -19.02
CA LYS A 198 -18.06 -6.52 -17.70
C LYS A 198 -16.74 -5.79 -17.66
N ILE A 199 -16.49 -5.09 -16.56
CA ILE A 199 -15.24 -4.37 -16.32
C ILE A 199 -14.54 -5.04 -15.14
N ILE A 200 -13.28 -5.42 -15.34
CA ILE A 200 -12.41 -5.92 -14.29
C ILE A 200 -11.24 -4.95 -14.18
N VAL A 201 -11.13 -4.29 -13.04
CA VAL A 201 -10.02 -3.37 -12.76
C VAL A 201 -9.06 -4.05 -11.80
N THR A 202 -7.79 -4.08 -12.13
CA THR A 202 -6.77 -4.56 -11.20
C THR A 202 -5.84 -3.43 -10.78
N SER A 203 -5.52 -3.39 -9.49
CA SER A 203 -4.62 -2.39 -8.89
C SER A 203 -3.93 -2.94 -7.64
N PHE A 204 -2.97 -2.20 -7.10
CA PHE A 204 -2.43 -2.50 -5.78
C PHE A 204 -3.52 -2.37 -4.72
N ALA A 205 -3.69 -3.38 -3.90
CA ALA A 205 -4.67 -3.35 -2.81
C ALA A 205 -4.41 -2.22 -1.81
N SER A 206 -3.14 -1.89 -1.58
CA SER A 206 -2.71 -0.82 -0.68
C SER A 206 -3.09 0.59 -1.15
N ASN A 207 -3.31 0.78 -2.47
CA ASN A 207 -3.68 2.10 -3.00
C ASN A 207 -5.17 2.40 -2.78
N VAL A 208 -5.50 2.84 -1.56
CA VAL A 208 -6.88 3.15 -1.16
C VAL A 208 -7.45 4.34 -1.96
N ALA A 209 -6.64 5.29 -2.38
CA ALA A 209 -7.09 6.40 -3.23
C ALA A 209 -7.53 5.91 -4.62
N ARG A 210 -6.81 4.92 -5.17
CA ARG A 210 -7.19 4.23 -6.41
C ARG A 210 -8.45 3.41 -6.22
N MET A 211 -8.54 2.68 -5.11
CA MET A 211 -9.74 1.93 -4.73
C MET A 211 -10.96 2.86 -4.68
N GLU A 212 -10.88 3.98 -3.97
CA GLU A 212 -11.95 4.97 -3.87
C GLU A 212 -12.32 5.55 -5.24
N SER A 213 -11.33 5.82 -6.09
CA SER A 213 -11.56 6.31 -7.47
C SER A 213 -12.35 5.30 -8.30
N ILE A 214 -12.06 4.00 -8.16
CA ILE A 214 -12.77 2.94 -8.91
C ILE A 214 -14.21 2.81 -8.38
N PHE A 215 -14.43 2.88 -7.06
CA PHE A 215 -15.77 2.94 -6.47
C PHE A 215 -16.57 4.13 -7.00
N TYR A 216 -15.96 5.31 -6.98
CA TYR A 216 -16.56 6.54 -7.52
C TYR A 216 -16.95 6.37 -8.99
N CYS A 217 -16.04 5.83 -9.82
CA CYS A 217 -16.31 5.61 -11.24
C CYS A 217 -17.46 4.62 -11.46
N ALA A 218 -17.45 3.48 -10.73
CA ALA A 218 -18.52 2.49 -10.81
C ALA A 218 -19.88 3.10 -10.47
N GLN A 219 -19.97 3.86 -9.39
CA GLN A 219 -21.18 4.57 -8.97
C GLN A 219 -21.66 5.58 -10.02
N LYS A 220 -20.74 6.37 -10.59
CA LYS A 220 -21.05 7.38 -11.61
C LYS A 220 -21.60 6.80 -12.91
N ILE A 221 -21.17 5.60 -13.28
CA ILE A 221 -21.69 4.90 -14.48
C ILE A 221 -22.84 3.96 -14.15
N GLY A 222 -23.39 4.01 -12.93
CA GLY A 222 -24.56 3.20 -12.51
C GLY A 222 -24.28 1.72 -12.37
N ARG A 223 -23.03 1.31 -12.09
CA ARG A 223 -22.65 -0.09 -11.89
C ARG A 223 -22.39 -0.41 -10.43
N GLN A 224 -22.70 -1.63 -10.05
CA GLN A 224 -22.31 -2.18 -8.75
C GLN A 224 -20.83 -2.57 -8.79
N ILE A 225 -20.20 -2.74 -7.61
CA ILE A 225 -18.80 -3.10 -7.50
C ILE A 225 -18.61 -4.28 -6.56
N SER A 226 -17.68 -5.17 -6.91
CA SER A 226 -17.28 -6.30 -6.08
C SER A 226 -15.76 -6.31 -5.90
N LEU A 227 -15.31 -6.58 -4.68
CA LEU A 227 -13.89 -6.74 -4.35
C LEU A 227 -13.48 -8.21 -4.50
N VAL A 228 -12.32 -8.44 -5.12
CA VAL A 228 -11.80 -9.78 -5.37
C VAL A 228 -10.35 -9.90 -4.94
N GLY A 229 -10.09 -10.82 -4.00
CA GLY A 229 -8.77 -11.03 -3.41
C GLY A 229 -8.71 -10.64 -1.94
N ARG A 230 -8.04 -11.48 -1.14
CA ARG A 230 -7.98 -11.34 0.33
C ARG A 230 -7.39 -9.98 0.78
N SER A 231 -6.29 -9.56 0.17
CA SER A 231 -5.67 -8.28 0.52
C SER A 231 -6.56 -7.07 0.17
N MET A 232 -7.35 -7.15 -0.92
CA MET A 232 -8.31 -6.09 -1.28
C MET A 232 -9.37 -5.91 -0.18
N HIS A 233 -9.96 -7.00 0.30
CA HIS A 233 -10.91 -6.97 1.42
C HIS A 233 -10.27 -6.51 2.73
N ARG A 234 -9.04 -6.95 3.02
CA ARG A 234 -8.31 -6.57 4.24
C ARG A 234 -8.08 -5.06 4.27
N ILE A 235 -7.54 -4.51 3.21
CA ILE A 235 -7.27 -3.07 3.09
C ILE A 235 -8.56 -2.24 3.14
N TYR A 236 -9.61 -2.67 2.43
CA TYR A 236 -10.91 -2.01 2.49
C TYR A 236 -11.46 -1.94 3.92
N LYS A 237 -11.44 -3.05 4.66
CA LYS A 237 -11.90 -3.10 6.06
C LYS A 237 -11.06 -2.21 6.96
N ALA A 238 -9.74 -2.26 6.84
CA ALA A 238 -8.82 -1.42 7.63
C ALA A 238 -9.06 0.07 7.35
N ALA A 239 -9.23 0.46 6.09
CA ALA A 239 -9.54 1.83 5.70
C ALA A 239 -10.88 2.32 6.28
N LYS A 240 -11.93 1.49 6.20
CA LYS A 240 -13.24 1.80 6.82
C LYS A 240 -13.12 1.94 8.34
N GLN A 241 -12.39 1.08 9.01
CA GLN A 241 -12.15 1.13 10.46
C GLN A 241 -11.44 2.41 10.89
N CYS A 242 -10.53 2.92 10.07
CA CYS A 242 -9.83 4.19 10.31
C CYS A 242 -10.63 5.43 9.85
N GLY A 243 -11.88 5.24 9.41
CA GLY A 243 -12.77 6.35 9.03
C GLY A 243 -12.58 6.86 7.61
N TYR A 244 -11.83 6.14 6.77
CA TYR A 244 -11.74 6.40 5.33
C TYR A 244 -12.87 5.69 4.57
N LEU A 245 -13.01 5.96 3.27
CA LEU A 245 -14.02 5.35 2.39
C LEU A 245 -15.48 5.49 2.91
N LYS A 246 -15.79 6.61 3.59
CA LYS A 246 -17.13 6.83 4.19
C LYS A 246 -18.24 6.98 3.14
N ASN A 247 -17.90 7.56 2.00
CA ASN A 247 -18.86 7.95 0.96
C ASN A 247 -18.90 6.99 -0.23
N VAL A 248 -18.28 5.80 -0.12
CA VAL A 248 -18.37 4.79 -1.15
C VAL A 248 -19.52 3.83 -0.88
N ILE A 249 -20.13 3.30 -1.96
CA ILE A 249 -21.10 2.21 -1.86
C ILE A 249 -20.42 0.97 -1.29
N ASP A 250 -21.16 0.16 -0.52
CA ASP A 250 -20.58 -1.09 -0.05
C ASP A 250 -20.42 -2.09 -1.20
N PRO A 251 -19.28 -2.79 -1.27
CA PRO A 251 -19.05 -3.78 -2.32
C PRO A 251 -19.91 -5.02 -2.10
N ILE A 252 -20.37 -5.61 -3.20
CA ILE A 252 -21.13 -6.85 -3.19
C ILE A 252 -20.17 -8.04 -3.06
N ASP A 253 -20.62 -9.08 -2.36
CA ASP A 253 -19.88 -10.36 -2.28
C ASP A 253 -19.70 -10.95 -3.70
N PRO A 254 -18.51 -11.43 -4.08
CA PRO A 254 -18.27 -12.02 -5.40
C PRO A 254 -19.22 -13.16 -5.76
N ARG A 255 -19.70 -13.92 -4.77
CA ARG A 255 -20.69 -15.01 -4.95
C ARG A 255 -22.07 -14.49 -5.37
N GLU A 256 -22.44 -13.29 -4.95
CA GLU A 256 -23.68 -12.63 -5.38
C GLU A 256 -23.46 -11.91 -6.71
N ALA A 257 -22.31 -11.27 -6.86
CA ALA A 257 -21.93 -10.49 -8.03
C ALA A 257 -21.92 -11.32 -9.34
N LYS A 258 -21.62 -12.63 -9.27
CA LYS A 258 -21.63 -13.51 -10.44
C LYS A 258 -22.99 -13.64 -11.13
N ASN A 259 -24.07 -13.35 -10.41
CA ASN A 259 -25.45 -13.40 -10.93
C ASN A 259 -25.90 -12.07 -11.55
N ILE A 260 -25.05 -11.04 -11.50
CA ILE A 260 -25.34 -9.71 -12.03
C ILE A 260 -24.87 -9.64 -13.49
N SER A 261 -25.70 -9.05 -14.36
CA SER A 261 -25.34 -8.83 -15.76
C SER A 261 -23.99 -8.09 -15.87
N GLY A 262 -23.13 -8.52 -16.80
CA GLY A 262 -21.80 -7.95 -17.00
C GLY A 262 -21.79 -6.43 -17.20
N GLU A 263 -22.83 -5.88 -17.83
CA GLU A 263 -23.00 -4.44 -18.04
C GLU A 263 -23.28 -3.64 -16.74
N LYS A 264 -23.64 -4.31 -15.64
CA LYS A 264 -24.01 -3.72 -14.35
C LYS A 264 -23.00 -3.94 -13.24
N ILE A 265 -21.86 -4.58 -13.53
CA ILE A 265 -20.87 -4.95 -12.52
C ILE A 265 -19.47 -4.46 -12.90
N VAL A 266 -18.73 -4.04 -11.88
CA VAL A 266 -17.28 -3.79 -11.91
C VAL A 266 -16.64 -4.69 -10.87
N TYR A 267 -15.61 -5.42 -11.24
CA TYR A 267 -14.78 -6.15 -10.28
C TYR A 267 -13.49 -5.38 -10.05
N LEU A 268 -13.14 -5.14 -8.79
CA LEU A 268 -11.83 -4.61 -8.38
C LEU A 268 -11.03 -5.74 -7.76
N CYS A 269 -9.91 -6.12 -8.38
CA CYS A 269 -9.18 -7.31 -7.99
C CYS A 269 -7.68 -7.07 -7.79
N THR A 270 -7.02 -7.98 -7.08
CA THR A 270 -5.56 -8.09 -6.97
C THR A 270 -4.96 -8.75 -8.20
N GLY A 271 -3.65 -8.66 -8.37
CA GLY A 271 -2.94 -9.31 -9.47
C GLY A 271 -2.45 -8.34 -10.56
N SER A 272 -2.26 -7.06 -10.21
CA SER A 272 -1.87 -6.01 -11.16
C SER A 272 -0.43 -6.13 -11.67
N GLN A 273 0.38 -6.99 -11.05
CA GLN A 273 1.79 -7.25 -11.43
C GLN A 273 1.99 -8.67 -12.01
N GLY A 274 0.90 -9.37 -12.30
CA GLY A 274 0.98 -10.75 -12.79
C GLY A 274 1.37 -11.75 -11.71
N GLU A 275 1.06 -11.46 -10.43
CA GLU A 275 1.36 -12.33 -9.30
C GLU A 275 0.64 -13.68 -9.45
N PRO A 276 1.35 -14.83 -9.32
CA PRO A 276 0.78 -16.16 -9.56
C PRO A 276 -0.47 -16.46 -8.73
N MET A 277 -0.52 -15.95 -7.48
CA MET A 277 -1.64 -16.11 -6.55
C MET A 277 -2.65 -14.96 -6.61
N GLY A 278 -2.40 -13.95 -7.45
CA GLY A 278 -3.30 -12.81 -7.64
C GLY A 278 -4.65 -13.23 -8.22
N ALA A 279 -5.71 -12.51 -7.84
CA ALA A 279 -7.06 -12.81 -8.32
C ALA A 279 -7.14 -12.72 -9.86
N MET A 280 -6.52 -11.70 -10.46
CA MET A 280 -6.52 -11.52 -11.93
C MET A 280 -5.86 -12.69 -12.67
N MET A 281 -4.78 -13.27 -12.14
CA MET A 281 -4.16 -14.46 -12.71
C MET A 281 -5.07 -15.68 -12.67
N ARG A 282 -5.82 -15.86 -11.57
CA ARG A 282 -6.81 -16.97 -11.46
C ARG A 282 -7.99 -16.75 -12.39
N ILE A 283 -8.45 -15.50 -12.53
CA ILE A 283 -9.54 -15.14 -13.45
C ILE A 283 -9.12 -15.42 -14.89
N SER A 284 -7.93 -14.99 -15.31
CA SER A 284 -7.42 -15.20 -16.68
C SER A 284 -7.22 -16.68 -17.04
N LYS A 285 -7.08 -17.55 -16.05
CA LYS A 285 -6.98 -19.00 -16.24
C LYS A 285 -8.32 -19.73 -16.08
N HIS A 286 -9.43 -19.01 -15.95
CA HIS A 286 -10.77 -19.56 -15.65
C HIS A 286 -10.82 -20.42 -14.37
N MET A 287 -9.93 -20.12 -13.40
CA MET A 287 -9.80 -20.88 -12.14
C MET A 287 -10.38 -20.14 -10.93
N HIS A 288 -10.98 -18.96 -11.12
CA HIS A 288 -11.64 -18.25 -10.03
C HIS A 288 -13.06 -18.79 -9.83
N PRO A 289 -13.50 -19.10 -8.59
CA PRO A 289 -14.77 -19.78 -8.36
C PRO A 289 -16.01 -18.90 -8.64
N ASP A 290 -15.87 -17.58 -8.54
CA ASP A 290 -16.99 -16.66 -8.56
C ASP A 290 -16.88 -15.54 -9.61
N VAL A 291 -15.75 -15.43 -10.30
CA VAL A 291 -15.55 -14.40 -11.34
C VAL A 291 -15.15 -15.04 -12.65
N PHE A 292 -16.02 -14.88 -13.62
CA PHE A 292 -15.85 -15.44 -14.98
C PHE A 292 -15.69 -14.28 -15.96
N ILE A 293 -14.82 -14.47 -16.95
CA ILE A 293 -14.60 -13.53 -18.05
C ILE A 293 -15.07 -14.14 -19.37
N GLU A 294 -15.57 -13.28 -20.25
CA GLU A 294 -16.11 -13.66 -21.55
C GLU A 294 -15.60 -12.73 -22.64
N THR A 295 -15.56 -13.21 -23.87
CA THR A 295 -15.15 -12.40 -25.02
C THR A 295 -15.88 -11.05 -25.07
N GLY A 296 -15.09 -9.97 -25.15
CA GLY A 296 -15.55 -8.60 -25.17
C GLY A 296 -15.69 -7.94 -23.80
N ASP A 297 -15.41 -8.64 -22.70
CA ASP A 297 -15.16 -8.00 -21.39
C ASP A 297 -13.87 -7.19 -21.43
N THR A 298 -13.68 -6.26 -20.50
CA THR A 298 -12.51 -5.40 -20.46
C THR A 298 -11.76 -5.55 -19.14
N ALA A 299 -10.46 -5.75 -19.23
CA ALA A 299 -9.53 -5.76 -18.11
C ALA A 299 -8.69 -4.46 -18.09
N ILE A 300 -8.81 -3.68 -17.03
CA ILE A 300 -8.07 -2.41 -16.85
C ILE A 300 -6.96 -2.64 -15.81
N PHE A 301 -5.72 -2.44 -16.22
CA PHE A 301 -4.55 -2.50 -15.33
C PHE A 301 -4.22 -1.09 -14.83
N SER A 302 -4.72 -0.74 -13.65
CA SER A 302 -4.62 0.59 -13.07
C SER A 302 -3.49 0.69 -12.04
N SER A 303 -2.27 0.34 -12.46
CA SER A 303 -1.05 0.43 -11.65
C SER A 303 0.17 0.63 -12.53
N LYS A 304 1.22 1.26 -12.00
CA LYS A 304 2.53 1.29 -12.66
C LYS A 304 3.12 -0.13 -12.65
N ILE A 305 3.79 -0.50 -13.72
CA ILE A 305 4.54 -1.77 -13.78
C ILE A 305 5.78 -1.63 -12.89
N ILE A 306 5.97 -2.56 -11.96
CA ILE A 306 7.18 -2.63 -11.16
C ILE A 306 8.28 -3.30 -12.02
N PRO A 307 9.47 -2.70 -12.12
CA PRO A 307 10.58 -3.30 -12.85
C PRO A 307 10.85 -4.75 -12.41
N GLY A 308 11.01 -5.65 -13.38
CA GLY A 308 11.17 -7.09 -13.15
C GLY A 308 9.88 -7.92 -13.26
N ASN A 309 8.71 -7.28 -13.25
CA ASN A 309 7.42 -7.97 -13.42
C ASN A 309 6.90 -8.00 -14.87
N GLU A 310 7.60 -7.36 -15.80
CA GLU A 310 7.15 -7.16 -17.18
C GLU A 310 6.79 -8.48 -17.86
N LYS A 311 7.66 -9.50 -17.76
CA LYS A 311 7.42 -10.82 -18.38
C LYS A 311 6.15 -11.49 -17.84
N LYS A 312 5.96 -11.45 -16.52
CA LYS A 312 4.78 -12.05 -15.86
C LYS A 312 3.51 -11.32 -16.27
N LEU A 313 3.58 -9.99 -16.31
CA LEU A 313 2.44 -9.14 -16.68
C LEU A 313 2.07 -9.30 -18.16
N TYR A 314 3.03 -9.27 -19.08
CA TYR A 314 2.75 -9.47 -20.50
C TYR A 314 2.22 -10.87 -20.81
N LYS A 315 2.66 -11.89 -20.08
CA LYS A 315 2.08 -13.23 -20.19
C LYS A 315 0.61 -13.24 -19.80
N LEU A 316 0.25 -12.50 -18.73
CA LEU A 316 -1.13 -12.33 -18.28
C LEU A 316 -1.95 -11.56 -19.34
N HIS A 317 -1.43 -10.45 -19.87
CA HIS A 317 -2.09 -9.68 -20.92
C HIS A 317 -2.34 -10.54 -22.17
N ASN A 318 -1.33 -11.29 -22.62
CA ASN A 318 -1.47 -12.18 -23.79
C ASN A 318 -2.54 -13.26 -23.59
N GLN A 319 -2.65 -13.82 -22.36
CA GLN A 319 -3.70 -14.78 -22.05
C GLN A 319 -5.08 -14.15 -22.16
N LEU A 320 -5.28 -12.96 -21.58
CA LEU A 320 -6.55 -12.24 -21.64
C LEU A 320 -6.95 -11.89 -23.08
N VAL A 321 -6.01 -11.36 -23.88
CA VAL A 321 -6.25 -11.03 -25.30
C VAL A 321 -6.59 -12.29 -26.11
N LYS A 322 -5.92 -13.42 -25.84
CA LYS A 322 -6.23 -14.71 -26.49
C LYS A 322 -7.67 -15.15 -26.23
N ASP A 323 -8.23 -14.85 -25.05
CA ASP A 323 -9.59 -15.16 -24.66
C ASP A 323 -10.62 -14.09 -25.15
N GLY A 324 -10.16 -13.11 -25.96
CA GLY A 324 -11.00 -12.07 -26.53
C GLY A 324 -11.35 -10.95 -25.55
N ILE A 325 -10.55 -10.78 -24.50
CA ILE A 325 -10.70 -9.70 -23.50
C ILE A 325 -9.93 -8.48 -23.97
N GLU A 326 -10.57 -7.32 -23.93
CA GLU A 326 -9.90 -6.05 -24.16
C GLU A 326 -9.00 -5.73 -22.96
N VAL A 327 -7.72 -5.42 -23.22
CA VAL A 327 -6.74 -5.04 -22.17
C VAL A 327 -6.39 -3.59 -22.31
N ILE A 328 -6.58 -2.81 -21.23
CA ILE A 328 -6.21 -1.39 -21.10
C ILE A 328 -5.19 -1.28 -19.96
N SER A 329 -4.02 -0.67 -20.24
CA SER A 329 -2.93 -0.50 -19.26
C SER A 329 -2.24 0.86 -19.42
#